data_66bfab8a5b04fa4f0242a259f36958bc
#
_entry.id   66bfab8a5b04fa4f0242a259f36958bc
#
_cell.length_a   1.000
_cell.length_b   1.000
_cell.length_c   1.000
_cell.angle_alpha   90.00
_cell.angle_beta   90.00
_cell.angle_gamma   90.00
#
_symmetry.space_group_name_H-M   'P 1'
#
loop_
_entity.id
_entity.type
_entity.pdbx_description
1 polymer ?
#
loop_
_entity_poly.entity_id
_entity_poly.type
_entity_poly.pdbx_seq_one_letter_code
_entity_poly.pdbx_strand_id
1 'polypeptide(L)'
;MKKIKNGLLIVVALLVTTLVILRVTGLEPRYIDPRTPAFAESNRTAGPGFWLTGEVVTEAVTNWDFINQVNHPVRGNSIMLETQTWYGVPHSVTVNAVPRGDELYLSGSAQGERLEAEFPNNKAWWANIERDPRVRIKIDGKIYEATVALVQDRNEVAQLIGRNPVTTSVHENGQEQITGVRHYWRVFQRNIPEYGDGSL
;
A
#
# COMPACT_ATOMS: atom_id res chain seq x y z
N MET A 1 31.31 -11.83 -32.77
CA MET A 1 29.84 -11.84 -32.70
C MET A 1 29.24 -13.00 -31.88
N LYS A 2 29.62 -14.29 -32.06
CA LYS A 2 29.11 -15.42 -31.27
C LYS A 2 29.33 -15.25 -29.74
N LYS A 3 30.50 -14.83 -29.29
CA LYS A 3 30.83 -14.65 -27.85
C LYS A 3 29.97 -13.57 -27.19
N ILE A 4 29.64 -12.47 -27.89
CA ILE A 4 28.78 -11.38 -27.39
C ILE A 4 27.33 -11.87 -27.26
N LYS A 5 26.82 -12.64 -28.24
CA LYS A 5 25.49 -13.24 -28.18
C LYS A 5 25.34 -14.20 -27.00
N ASN A 6 26.35 -15.03 -26.75
CA ASN A 6 26.33 -15.97 -25.61
C ASN A 6 26.39 -15.22 -24.27
N GLY A 7 27.21 -14.16 -24.16
CA GLY A 7 27.26 -13.32 -22.96
C GLY A 7 25.91 -12.65 -22.65
N LEU A 8 25.24 -12.09 -23.67
CA LEU A 8 23.93 -11.50 -23.52
C LEU A 8 22.88 -12.52 -23.08
N LEU A 9 22.90 -13.73 -23.65
CA LEU A 9 21.98 -14.82 -23.31
C LEU A 9 22.13 -15.24 -21.83
N ILE A 10 23.35 -15.32 -21.33
CA ILE A 10 23.64 -15.63 -19.93
C ILE A 10 23.08 -14.54 -19.00
N VAL A 11 23.30 -13.26 -19.33
CA VAL A 11 22.78 -12.14 -18.54
C VAL A 11 21.23 -12.17 -18.48
N VAL A 12 20.58 -12.37 -19.64
CA VAL A 12 19.12 -12.48 -19.69
C VAL A 12 18.62 -13.68 -18.87
N ALA A 13 19.25 -14.83 -18.97
CA ALA A 13 18.89 -16.02 -18.20
C ALA A 13 19.02 -15.77 -16.67
N LEU A 14 20.11 -15.13 -16.23
CA LEU A 14 20.29 -14.77 -14.83
C LEU A 14 19.22 -13.79 -14.34
N LEU A 15 18.88 -12.76 -15.13
CA LEU A 15 17.81 -11.82 -14.79
C LEU A 15 16.46 -12.52 -14.65
N VAL A 16 16.09 -13.36 -15.61
CA VAL A 16 14.83 -14.11 -15.56
C VAL A 16 14.80 -15.05 -14.33
N THR A 17 15.90 -15.76 -14.09
CA THR A 17 15.99 -16.65 -12.92
C THR A 17 15.85 -15.86 -11.61
N THR A 18 16.50 -14.72 -11.49
CA THR A 18 16.40 -13.85 -10.31
C THR A 18 14.96 -13.37 -10.10
N LEU A 19 14.29 -12.93 -11.17
CA LEU A 19 12.89 -12.50 -11.09
C LEU A 19 11.95 -13.65 -10.68
N VAL A 20 12.16 -14.85 -11.21
CA VAL A 20 11.39 -16.04 -10.82
C VAL A 20 11.62 -16.38 -9.35
N ILE A 21 12.86 -16.37 -8.88
CA ILE A 21 13.18 -16.62 -7.46
C ILE A 21 12.49 -15.57 -6.58
N LEU A 22 12.62 -14.29 -6.89
CA LEU A 22 11.96 -13.23 -6.13
C LEU A 22 10.42 -13.40 -6.13
N ARG A 23 9.85 -13.83 -7.26
CA ARG A 23 8.40 -14.07 -7.35
C ARG A 23 7.95 -15.22 -6.47
N VAL A 24 8.75 -16.28 -6.35
CA VAL A 24 8.42 -17.47 -5.56
C VAL A 24 8.71 -17.29 -4.07
N THR A 25 9.86 -16.68 -3.75
CA THR A 25 10.27 -16.50 -2.35
C THR A 25 9.65 -15.29 -1.68
N GLY A 26 9.19 -14.31 -2.47
CA GLY A 26 8.74 -13.02 -2.00
C GLY A 26 9.89 -12.16 -1.45
N LEU A 27 9.66 -10.87 -1.43
CA LEU A 27 10.57 -9.92 -0.79
C LEU A 27 9.70 -8.86 -0.11
N GLU A 28 9.62 -8.95 1.21
CA GLU A 28 8.71 -8.12 1.99
C GLU A 28 9.41 -6.88 2.54
N PRO A 29 8.70 -5.74 2.64
CA PRO A 29 9.24 -4.56 3.30
C PRO A 29 9.52 -4.87 4.78
N ARG A 30 10.70 -4.46 5.26
CA ARG A 30 11.02 -4.62 6.67
C ARG A 30 10.21 -3.63 7.50
N TYR A 31 9.66 -4.14 8.58
CA TYR A 31 9.12 -3.28 9.63
C TYR A 31 10.29 -2.63 10.40
N ILE A 32 10.25 -1.31 10.54
CA ILE A 32 11.18 -0.55 11.37
C ILE A 32 10.35 0.20 12.42
N ASP A 33 10.66 -0.01 13.69
CA ASP A 33 9.96 0.68 14.78
C ASP A 33 10.18 2.21 14.64
N PRO A 34 9.09 3.00 14.52
CA PRO A 34 9.19 4.45 14.36
C PRO A 34 9.80 5.17 15.57
N ARG A 35 9.96 4.50 16.70
CA ARG A 35 10.60 5.06 17.89
C ARG A 35 12.12 4.89 17.90
N THR A 36 12.68 4.14 16.97
CA THR A 36 14.13 3.91 16.88
C THR A 36 14.80 4.94 15.97
N PRO A 37 16.07 5.31 16.25
CA PRO A 37 16.86 6.15 15.35
C PRO A 37 16.93 5.60 13.92
N ALA A 38 16.97 4.28 13.77
CA ALA A 38 16.98 3.60 12.48
C ALA A 38 15.77 3.98 11.59
N PHE A 39 14.62 4.34 12.17
CA PHE A 39 13.48 4.83 11.40
C PHE A 39 13.72 6.22 10.82
N ALA A 40 14.31 7.13 11.60
CA ALA A 40 14.65 8.48 11.16
C ALA A 40 15.71 8.45 10.06
N GLU A 41 16.68 7.56 10.16
CA GLU A 41 17.76 7.40 9.20
C GLU A 41 17.32 6.68 7.92
N SER A 42 16.47 5.65 8.04
CA SER A 42 16.08 4.81 6.90
C SER A 42 15.02 5.47 6.02
N ASN A 43 14.09 6.22 6.60
CA ASN A 43 12.92 6.84 5.96
C ASN A 43 12.19 5.89 4.96
N ARG A 44 12.44 4.56 5.04
CA ARG A 44 12.03 3.59 4.02
C ARG A 44 11.44 2.34 4.63
N THR A 45 10.14 2.27 4.61
CA THR A 45 9.37 1.04 4.79
C THR A 45 8.94 0.45 3.44
N ALA A 46 9.49 0.94 2.35
CA ALA A 46 9.11 0.60 0.99
C ALA A 46 10.32 0.25 0.13
N GLY A 47 10.13 -0.59 -0.85
CA GLY A 47 11.14 -0.92 -1.84
C GLY A 47 10.57 -1.43 -3.15
N PRO A 48 11.22 -1.13 -4.28
CA PRO A 48 10.87 -1.72 -5.57
C PRO A 48 11.25 -3.20 -5.62
N GLY A 49 10.56 -3.96 -6.47
CA GLY A 49 10.85 -5.38 -6.72
C GLY A 49 10.41 -6.32 -5.62
N PHE A 50 9.64 -5.87 -4.67
CA PHE A 50 9.14 -6.71 -3.60
C PHE A 50 7.79 -7.31 -3.97
N TRP A 51 7.73 -8.65 -3.96
CA TRP A 51 6.50 -9.40 -4.15
C TRP A 51 6.03 -9.96 -2.83
N LEU A 52 4.80 -9.67 -2.49
CA LEU A 52 4.15 -10.29 -1.35
C LEU A 52 3.76 -11.72 -1.71
N THR A 53 4.11 -12.65 -0.84
CA THR A 53 3.74 -14.07 -0.94
C THR A 53 2.86 -14.47 0.22
N GLY A 54 1.97 -15.43 0.00
CA GLY A 54 1.05 -15.96 1.00
C GLY A 54 -0.10 -16.71 0.36
N GLU A 55 -0.94 -17.30 1.17
CA GLU A 55 -2.18 -17.90 0.74
C GLU A 55 -3.14 -16.84 0.22
N VAL A 56 -3.65 -17.00 -1.00
CA VAL A 56 -4.63 -16.07 -1.58
C VAL A 56 -6.01 -16.40 -1.05
N VAL A 57 -6.64 -15.43 -0.40
CA VAL A 57 -8.00 -15.56 0.11
C VAL A 57 -8.99 -15.29 -1.02
N THR A 58 -9.85 -16.27 -1.29
CA THR A 58 -10.91 -16.20 -2.30
C THR A 58 -12.30 -16.06 -1.69
N GLU A 59 -12.41 -16.12 -0.38
CA GLU A 59 -13.66 -15.92 0.35
C GLU A 59 -13.88 -14.43 0.63
N ALA A 60 -15.14 -14.01 0.61
CA ALA A 60 -15.50 -12.63 0.95
C ALA A 60 -15.22 -12.35 2.43
N VAL A 61 -14.50 -11.27 2.71
CA VAL A 61 -14.34 -10.77 4.07
C VAL A 61 -15.55 -9.93 4.42
N THR A 62 -16.37 -10.42 5.35
CA THR A 62 -17.57 -9.73 5.82
C THR A 62 -17.31 -8.80 7.02
N ASN A 63 -16.16 -8.94 7.65
CA ASN A 63 -15.74 -8.08 8.75
C ASN A 63 -14.22 -7.97 8.81
N TRP A 64 -13.69 -6.77 8.64
CA TRP A 64 -12.26 -6.46 8.66
C TRP A 64 -11.70 -6.15 10.05
N ASP A 65 -12.53 -6.12 11.10
CA ASP A 65 -12.10 -5.74 12.43
C ASP A 65 -11.06 -6.69 13.06
N PHE A 66 -10.92 -7.90 12.49
CA PHE A 66 -9.84 -8.82 12.88
C PHE A 66 -8.44 -8.21 12.71
N ILE A 67 -8.27 -7.24 11.81
CA ILE A 67 -7.01 -6.51 11.61
C ILE A 67 -6.56 -5.85 12.93
N ASN A 68 -7.48 -5.43 13.77
CA ASN A 68 -7.17 -4.83 15.07
C ASN A 68 -6.47 -5.82 16.02
N GLN A 69 -6.60 -7.13 15.78
CA GLN A 69 -6.03 -8.19 16.63
C GLN A 69 -4.67 -8.68 16.12
N VAL A 70 -4.41 -8.58 14.81
CA VAL A 70 -3.16 -9.05 14.18
C VAL A 70 -2.09 -7.96 14.10
N ASN A 71 -2.35 -6.83 14.72
CA ASN A 71 -1.52 -5.65 14.61
C ASN A 71 -0.22 -5.71 15.37
N HIS A 72 0.79 -5.08 14.80
CA HIS A 72 2.02 -4.81 15.53
C HIS A 72 1.73 -3.83 16.68
N PRO A 73 2.10 -4.15 17.93
CA PRO A 73 1.73 -3.38 19.13
C PRO A 73 2.19 -1.92 19.10
N VAL A 74 3.14 -1.60 18.23
CA VAL A 74 3.73 -0.26 18.10
C VAL A 74 3.08 0.57 16.99
N ARG A 75 2.58 -0.07 15.91
CA ARG A 75 2.10 0.63 14.72
C ARG A 75 0.59 0.63 14.51
N GLY A 76 -0.16 0.04 15.43
CA GLY A 76 -1.59 -0.12 15.18
C GLY A 76 -1.82 -0.93 13.89
N ASN A 77 -2.79 -0.59 13.09
CA ASN A 77 -3.27 -1.36 11.94
C ASN A 77 -2.36 -1.28 10.69
N SER A 78 -1.06 -1.58 10.83
CA SER A 78 -0.12 -1.60 9.71
C SER A 78 -0.18 -2.93 8.98
N ILE A 79 -0.38 -2.86 7.67
CA ILE A 79 -0.43 -3.99 6.75
C ILE A 79 0.58 -3.79 5.63
N MET A 80 0.90 -4.86 4.89
CA MET A 80 1.73 -4.75 3.70
C MET A 80 0.84 -4.57 2.47
N LEU A 81 1.20 -3.61 1.63
CA LEU A 81 0.52 -3.27 0.39
C LEU A 81 1.46 -3.46 -0.80
N GLU A 82 1.08 -4.27 -1.76
CA GLU A 82 1.76 -4.42 -3.04
C GLU A 82 0.98 -3.69 -4.14
N THR A 83 1.67 -2.86 -4.89
CA THR A 83 1.16 -2.09 -6.01
C THR A 83 1.98 -2.35 -7.26
N GLN A 84 1.39 -2.16 -8.45
CA GLN A 84 2.06 -2.38 -9.71
C GLN A 84 2.76 -1.11 -10.19
N THR A 85 4.08 -1.19 -10.44
CA THR A 85 4.82 -0.09 -11.05
C THR A 85 4.53 0.01 -12.55
N TRP A 86 4.86 1.16 -13.16
CA TRP A 86 4.70 1.37 -14.60
C TRP A 86 5.60 0.46 -15.45
N TYR A 87 6.72 -0.02 -14.89
CA TYR A 87 7.66 -0.93 -15.56
C TYR A 87 7.41 -2.40 -15.21
N GLY A 88 6.28 -2.73 -14.62
CA GLY A 88 5.83 -4.11 -14.40
C GLY A 88 6.45 -4.85 -13.21
N VAL A 89 7.34 -4.21 -12.44
CA VAL A 89 7.87 -4.79 -11.20
C VAL A 89 7.06 -4.31 -10.01
N PRO A 90 6.51 -5.19 -9.18
CA PRO A 90 5.74 -4.79 -8.00
C PRO A 90 6.56 -3.94 -7.03
N HIS A 91 5.86 -3.08 -6.32
CA HIS A 91 6.40 -2.26 -5.25
C HIS A 91 5.59 -2.49 -3.99
N SER A 92 6.23 -2.92 -2.93
CA SER A 92 5.57 -3.19 -1.65
C SER A 92 5.96 -2.16 -0.59
N VAL A 93 5.00 -1.82 0.25
CA VAL A 93 5.13 -0.83 1.31
C VAL A 93 4.27 -1.23 2.50
N THR A 94 4.67 -0.80 3.69
CA THR A 94 3.80 -0.87 4.87
C THR A 94 2.91 0.37 4.92
N VAL A 95 1.60 0.16 5.02
CA VAL A 95 0.58 1.21 5.11
C VAL A 95 -0.30 0.99 6.33
N ASN A 96 -0.95 2.05 6.80
CA ASN A 96 -1.96 1.91 7.84
C ASN A 96 -3.31 1.55 7.21
N ALA A 97 -3.95 0.54 7.76
CA ALA A 97 -5.32 0.14 7.48
C ALA A 97 -6.27 0.68 8.55
N VAL A 98 -7.48 0.98 8.15
CA VAL A 98 -8.56 1.43 9.04
C VAL A 98 -9.77 0.54 8.78
N PRO A 99 -9.95 -0.54 9.56
CA PRO A 99 -11.12 -1.39 9.46
C PRO A 99 -12.35 -0.69 10.07
N ARG A 100 -13.51 -0.94 9.49
CA ARG A 100 -14.81 -0.46 9.92
C ARG A 100 -15.88 -1.51 9.57
N GLY A 101 -15.92 -2.60 10.34
CA GLY A 101 -16.83 -3.70 10.06
C GLY A 101 -16.55 -4.34 8.70
N ASP A 102 -17.48 -4.25 7.78
CA ASP A 102 -17.38 -4.78 6.41
C ASP A 102 -16.51 -3.93 5.47
N GLU A 103 -16.15 -2.72 5.88
CA GLU A 103 -15.31 -1.82 5.09
C GLU A 103 -13.86 -1.79 5.59
N LEU A 104 -12.93 -1.69 4.63
CA LEU A 104 -11.51 -1.48 4.88
C LEU A 104 -11.03 -0.24 4.13
N TYR A 105 -10.23 0.58 4.82
CA TYR A 105 -9.60 1.75 4.24
C TYR A 105 -8.09 1.70 4.43
N LEU A 106 -7.35 2.14 3.41
CA LEU A 106 -5.92 2.43 3.51
C LEU A 106 -5.72 3.91 3.78
N SER A 107 -4.75 4.27 4.60
CA SER A 107 -4.46 5.68 4.89
C SER A 107 -3.06 6.09 4.46
N GLY A 108 -2.95 7.32 3.97
CA GLY A 108 -1.69 7.96 3.65
C GLY A 108 -1.74 9.44 3.97
N SER A 109 -0.63 10.00 4.47
CA SER A 109 -0.52 11.41 4.79
C SER A 109 0.51 12.11 3.92
N ALA A 110 0.21 13.32 3.45
CA ALA A 110 1.13 14.27 2.88
C ALA A 110 1.43 15.37 3.90
N GLN A 111 2.67 15.80 4.01
CA GLN A 111 3.13 16.85 4.93
C GLN A 111 4.27 17.64 4.32
N GLY A 112 4.41 18.91 4.70
CA GLY A 112 5.46 19.80 4.25
C GLY A 112 5.49 19.94 2.73
N GLU A 113 6.65 19.87 2.12
CA GLU A 113 6.84 19.99 0.67
C GLU A 113 6.02 18.98 -0.17
N ARG A 114 5.56 17.88 0.43
CA ARG A 114 4.73 16.89 -0.25
C ARG A 114 3.28 17.31 -0.43
N LEU A 115 2.84 18.38 0.22
CA LEU A 115 1.47 18.90 0.07
C LEU A 115 1.24 19.47 -1.32
N GLU A 116 2.28 20.08 -1.89
CA GLU A 116 2.25 20.75 -3.20
C GLU A 116 2.89 19.85 -4.29
N ALA A 117 3.53 18.77 -3.89
CA ALA A 117 4.15 17.85 -4.83
C ALA A 117 3.09 17.15 -5.67
N GLU A 118 3.10 17.44 -6.97
CA GLU A 118 2.33 16.67 -7.92
C GLU A 118 2.78 15.20 -7.89
N PHE A 119 1.82 14.35 -8.08
CA PHE A 119 2.03 12.96 -8.39
C PHE A 119 2.90 12.85 -9.66
N PRO A 120 3.98 12.05 -9.73
CA PRO A 120 4.38 10.95 -8.85
C PRO A 120 5.42 11.30 -7.78
N ASN A 121 5.74 12.57 -7.58
CA ASN A 121 6.79 12.99 -6.64
C ASN A 121 6.42 12.82 -5.17
N ASN A 122 5.18 12.45 -4.89
CA ASN A 122 4.69 12.14 -3.56
C ASN A 122 5.10 10.72 -3.13
N LYS A 123 4.19 9.86 -2.69
CA LYS A 123 4.49 8.48 -2.34
C LYS A 123 4.38 7.58 -3.56
N ALA A 124 5.39 6.74 -3.81
CA ALA A 124 5.43 5.86 -4.99
C ALA A 124 4.17 4.98 -5.11
N TRP A 125 3.62 4.47 -3.99
CA TRP A 125 2.43 3.64 -4.03
C TRP A 125 1.15 4.42 -4.41
N TRP A 126 1.08 5.73 -4.12
CA TRP A 126 -0.02 6.58 -4.61
C TRP A 126 0.02 6.67 -6.13
N ALA A 127 1.24 6.92 -6.69
CA ALA A 127 1.46 6.95 -8.12
C ALA A 127 1.04 5.65 -8.80
N ASN A 128 1.34 4.57 -8.15
CA ASN A 128 1.01 3.25 -8.70
C ASN A 128 -0.49 3.02 -8.72
N ILE A 129 -1.22 3.28 -7.62
CA ILE A 129 -2.67 3.02 -7.54
C ILE A 129 -3.50 4.00 -8.39
N GLU A 130 -3.02 5.21 -8.64
CA GLU A 130 -3.70 6.14 -9.54
C GLU A 130 -3.70 5.61 -10.98
N ARG A 131 -2.59 5.00 -11.40
CA ARG A 131 -2.46 4.39 -12.71
C ARG A 131 -3.14 3.03 -12.79
N ASP A 132 -2.97 2.19 -11.77
CA ASP A 132 -3.56 0.86 -11.68
C ASP A 132 -4.05 0.63 -10.24
N PRO A 133 -5.37 0.74 -9.99
CA PRO A 133 -5.93 0.65 -8.64
C PRO A 133 -5.92 -0.77 -8.07
N ARG A 134 -5.48 -1.76 -8.83
CA ARG A 134 -5.36 -3.14 -8.36
C ARG A 134 -4.18 -3.29 -7.41
N VAL A 135 -4.45 -3.89 -6.27
CA VAL A 135 -3.47 -4.08 -5.21
C VAL A 135 -3.53 -5.51 -4.66
N ARG A 136 -2.48 -5.88 -3.95
CA ARG A 136 -2.47 -7.07 -3.11
C ARG A 136 -2.12 -6.63 -1.69
N ILE A 137 -2.92 -7.06 -0.75
CA ILE A 137 -2.79 -6.71 0.66
C ILE A 137 -2.38 -7.96 1.41
N LYS A 138 -1.32 -7.90 2.22
CA LYS A 138 -0.92 -9.01 3.09
C LYS A 138 -1.24 -8.68 4.53
N ILE A 139 -2.02 -9.57 5.15
CA ILE A 139 -2.42 -9.51 6.55
C ILE A 139 -2.25 -10.91 7.13
N ASP A 140 -1.45 -11.05 8.17
CA ASP A 140 -1.23 -12.33 8.88
C ASP A 140 -0.93 -13.52 7.94
N GLY A 141 0.01 -13.32 7.01
CA GLY A 141 0.42 -14.36 6.05
C GLY A 141 -0.54 -14.59 4.87
N LYS A 142 -1.74 -14.05 4.91
CA LYS A 142 -2.75 -14.17 3.85
C LYS A 142 -2.71 -12.99 2.89
N ILE A 143 -3.01 -13.26 1.62
CA ILE A 143 -3.07 -12.27 0.53
C ILE A 143 -4.53 -12.03 0.16
N TYR A 144 -4.93 -10.76 0.21
CA TYR A 144 -6.22 -10.28 -0.26
C TYR A 144 -6.00 -9.47 -1.53
N GLU A 145 -6.51 -9.96 -2.65
CA GLU A 145 -6.52 -9.20 -3.90
C GLU A 145 -7.65 -8.20 -3.89
N ALA A 146 -7.35 -6.95 -4.20
CA ALA A 146 -8.32 -5.87 -4.08
C ALA A 146 -8.14 -4.81 -5.17
N THR A 147 -9.13 -3.95 -5.28
CA THR A 147 -9.07 -2.66 -5.97
C THR A 147 -9.27 -1.57 -4.93
N VAL A 148 -8.61 -0.44 -5.10
CA VAL A 148 -8.76 0.69 -4.18
C VAL A 148 -9.29 1.93 -4.88
N ALA A 149 -10.13 2.70 -4.20
CA ALA A 149 -10.65 3.96 -4.67
C ALA A 149 -10.42 5.09 -3.66
N LEU A 150 -9.91 6.24 -4.13
CA LEU A 150 -9.71 7.41 -3.29
C LEU A 150 -11.06 7.94 -2.78
N VAL A 151 -11.18 8.14 -1.47
CA VAL A 151 -12.31 8.83 -0.87
C VAL A 151 -12.13 10.33 -1.11
N GLN A 152 -12.93 10.90 -2.00
CA GLN A 152 -12.81 12.30 -2.41
C GLN A 152 -13.52 13.27 -1.46
N ASP A 153 -14.63 12.82 -0.84
CA ASP A 153 -15.38 13.66 0.09
C ASP A 153 -14.65 13.78 1.44
N ARG A 154 -14.20 14.99 1.74
CA ARG A 154 -13.53 15.30 3.00
C ARG A 154 -14.43 15.14 4.23
N ASN A 155 -15.74 15.32 4.07
CA ASN A 155 -16.69 15.12 5.16
C ASN A 155 -16.82 13.63 5.49
N GLU A 156 -16.87 12.77 4.47
CA GLU A 156 -16.80 11.31 4.65
C GLU A 156 -15.52 10.92 5.38
N VAL A 157 -14.37 11.43 4.95
CA VAL A 157 -13.10 11.20 5.64
C VAL A 157 -13.14 11.70 7.08
N ALA A 158 -13.67 12.89 7.34
CA ALA A 158 -13.77 13.44 8.69
C ALA A 158 -14.65 12.57 9.60
N GLN A 159 -15.75 12.05 9.09
CA GLN A 159 -16.62 11.10 9.80
C GLN A 159 -15.90 9.78 10.07
N LEU A 160 -15.19 9.24 9.07
CA LEU A 160 -14.42 8.00 9.18
C LEU A 160 -13.40 8.05 10.32
N ILE A 161 -12.70 9.17 10.49
CA ILE A 161 -11.61 9.30 11.46
C ILE A 161 -11.96 10.08 12.72
N GLY A 162 -13.16 10.65 12.81
CA GLY A 162 -13.63 11.44 13.95
C GLY A 162 -12.91 12.80 14.11
N ARG A 163 -12.27 13.32 13.04
CA ARG A 163 -11.55 14.60 13.05
C ARG A 163 -11.34 15.15 11.64
N ASN A 164 -10.93 16.43 11.54
CA ASN A 164 -10.55 17.02 10.27
C ASN A 164 -9.34 16.30 9.66
N PRO A 165 -9.41 15.83 8.39
CA PRO A 165 -8.28 15.23 7.69
C PRO A 165 -7.19 16.23 7.30
N VAL A 166 -7.46 17.53 7.38
CA VAL A 166 -6.53 18.62 7.08
C VAL A 166 -5.95 19.15 8.39
N THR A 167 -4.62 19.27 8.45
CA THR A 167 -3.91 19.90 9.55
C THR A 167 -3.44 21.28 9.08
N THR A 168 -3.70 22.30 9.88
CA THR A 168 -3.27 23.66 9.63
C THR A 168 -2.34 24.16 10.74
N SER A 169 -1.51 25.12 10.42
CA SER A 169 -0.77 25.93 11.40
C SER A 169 -1.00 27.43 11.14
N VAL A 170 -0.93 28.23 12.18
CA VAL A 170 -1.04 29.70 12.07
C VAL A 170 0.37 30.25 12.11
N HIS A 171 0.76 31.04 11.11
CA HIS A 171 2.01 31.76 11.09
C HIS A 171 1.97 32.96 12.04
N GLU A 172 3.15 33.55 12.37
CA GLU A 172 3.27 34.74 13.22
C GLU A 172 2.49 35.94 12.68
N ASN A 173 2.25 36.01 11.36
CA ASN A 173 1.43 37.04 10.72
C ASN A 173 -0.09 36.78 10.80
N GLY A 174 -0.52 35.72 11.50
CA GLY A 174 -1.92 35.35 11.63
C GLY A 174 -2.52 34.56 10.44
N GLN A 175 -1.74 34.25 9.41
CA GLN A 175 -2.22 33.48 8.27
C GLN A 175 -2.23 31.99 8.59
N GLU A 176 -3.33 31.33 8.24
CA GLU A 176 -3.49 29.89 8.36
C GLU A 176 -2.90 29.20 7.12
N GLN A 177 -2.02 28.23 7.33
CA GLN A 177 -1.41 27.41 6.28
C GLN A 177 -1.71 25.94 6.52
N ILE A 178 -2.05 25.22 5.44
CA ILE A 178 -2.18 23.78 5.49
C ILE A 178 -0.79 23.16 5.62
N THR A 179 -0.59 22.36 6.67
CA THR A 179 0.68 21.67 6.96
C THR A 179 0.60 20.16 6.75
N GLY A 180 -0.61 19.63 6.62
CA GLY A 180 -0.79 18.21 6.38
C GLY A 180 -2.18 17.88 5.84
N VAL A 181 -2.24 16.87 4.98
CA VAL A 181 -3.49 16.29 4.49
C VAL A 181 -3.41 14.79 4.62
N ARG A 182 -4.49 14.19 5.12
CA ARG A 182 -4.62 12.75 5.21
C ARG A 182 -5.64 12.25 4.20
N HIS A 183 -5.21 11.31 3.36
CA HIS A 183 -6.02 10.69 2.33
C HIS A 183 -6.38 9.26 2.74
N TYR A 184 -7.53 8.80 2.27
CA TYR A 184 -8.04 7.45 2.49
C TYR A 184 -8.49 6.83 1.18
N TRP A 185 -8.23 5.54 1.03
CA TRP A 185 -8.68 4.74 -0.10
C TRP A 185 -9.53 3.60 0.43
N ARG A 186 -10.77 3.49 -0.06
CA ARG A 186 -11.64 2.36 0.22
C ARG A 186 -11.15 1.15 -0.54
N VAL A 187 -11.15 0.00 0.11
CA VAL A 187 -10.71 -1.29 -0.43
C VAL A 187 -11.91 -2.11 -0.86
N PHE A 188 -11.88 -2.62 -2.09
CA PHE A 188 -12.87 -3.55 -2.63
C PHE A 188 -12.15 -4.85 -2.94
N GLN A 189 -12.49 -5.93 -2.22
CA GLN A 189 -11.91 -7.24 -2.46
C GLN A 189 -12.30 -7.74 -3.85
N ARG A 190 -11.35 -8.37 -4.54
CA ARG A 190 -11.51 -9.01 -5.86
C ARG A 190 -11.42 -10.52 -5.74
N ASN A 191 -11.71 -11.22 -6.84
CA ASN A 191 -11.61 -12.68 -6.96
C ASN A 191 -12.43 -13.45 -5.93
N ILE A 192 -13.54 -12.85 -5.49
CA ILE A 192 -14.57 -13.53 -4.73
C ILE A 192 -15.43 -14.26 -5.76
N PRO A 193 -15.61 -15.59 -5.68
CA PRO A 193 -16.58 -16.27 -6.50
C PRO A 193 -17.95 -15.63 -6.26
N GLU A 194 -18.59 -15.15 -7.33
CA GLU A 194 -20.00 -14.79 -7.23
C GLU A 194 -20.72 -16.06 -6.74
N TYR A 195 -21.28 -16.01 -5.55
CA TYR A 195 -22.25 -17.00 -5.13
C TYR A 195 -23.37 -16.91 -6.17
N GLY A 196 -23.40 -17.89 -7.05
CA GLY A 196 -24.50 -17.99 -8.00
C GLY A 196 -25.77 -17.88 -7.20
N ASP A 197 -26.56 -16.85 -7.51
CA ASP A 197 -27.93 -16.73 -7.02
C ASP A 197 -28.61 -18.06 -7.36
N GLY A 198 -28.75 -18.88 -6.34
CA GLY A 198 -29.42 -20.19 -6.45
C GLY A 198 -30.91 -20.01 -6.60
N SER A 199 -31.34 -19.29 -7.62
CA SER A 199 -32.71 -19.29 -8.08
C SER A 199 -32.97 -20.61 -8.82
N LEU A 200 -33.36 -21.61 -8.05
CA LEU A 200 -34.15 -22.74 -8.56
C LEU A 200 -35.63 -22.34 -8.61
#